data_c75a8eedd625cbd957cf1fd7fbd120da
#
_entry.id   c75a8eedd625cbd957cf1fd7fbd120da
#
_cell.length_a   1.000
_cell.length_b   1.000
_cell.length_c   1.000
_cell.angle_alpha   90.00
_cell.angle_beta   90.00
_cell.angle_gamma   90.00
#
_symmetry.space_group_name_H-M   'P 1'
#
loop_
_entity.id
_entity.type
_entity.pdbx_description
1 polymer ?
#
loop_
_entity_poly.entity_id
_entity_poly.type
_entity_poly.pdbx_seq_one_letter_code
_entity_poly.pdbx_strand_id
1 'polypeptide(L)'
;EWNHYESARLTLRHLSQLRLLRAIGDTVDSMNHDAGRFPLSETQMLLNGLIEDQDAPFIFEKIGSHLRDIMIDEFQDTSTVQWDNFKVLLSNCLSQAGSRSLIVGDVKQSIYRWRNGDWKLINRFANADTPNAAQIVGRNNGFADYQVQTLTLDRNFRSEKRIVDFNNAFFAEAAKQESKRLANDGLTSEDVGQLLSAYSDVEQKSVKKDTNGSVRIELLPAENYRSYVLDGILNAVLEMIEGGADPATIAILVR
;
A
#
# COMPACT_ATOMS: atom_id res chain seq x y z
N GLU A 1 -26.34 10.34 -14.04
CA GLU A 1 -27.09 11.51 -13.50
C GLU A 1 -27.27 11.43 -11.98
N TRP A 2 -27.75 10.29 -11.42
CA TRP A 2 -27.95 10.15 -9.96
C TRP A 2 -26.65 10.37 -9.16
N ASN A 3 -25.53 9.81 -9.56
CA ASN A 3 -24.23 9.99 -8.88
C ASN A 3 -23.77 11.46 -8.93
N HIS A 4 -24.01 12.17 -10.01
CA HIS A 4 -23.70 13.60 -10.11
C HIS A 4 -24.58 14.44 -9.17
N TYR A 5 -25.87 14.11 -9.06
CA TYR A 5 -26.78 14.78 -8.13
C TYR A 5 -26.35 14.57 -6.67
N GLU A 6 -26.09 13.32 -6.27
CA GLU A 6 -25.65 13.01 -4.90
C GLU A 6 -24.31 13.65 -4.57
N SER A 7 -23.35 13.64 -5.49
CA SER A 7 -22.06 14.31 -5.34
C SER A 7 -22.22 15.82 -5.15
N ALA A 8 -23.06 16.48 -5.96
CA ALA A 8 -23.35 17.89 -5.82
C ALA A 8 -24.05 18.22 -4.49
N ARG A 9 -25.01 17.39 -4.08
CA ARG A 9 -25.72 17.52 -2.80
C ARG A 9 -24.77 17.41 -1.61
N LEU A 10 -23.87 16.44 -1.61
CA LEU A 10 -22.85 16.28 -0.57
C LEU A 10 -21.89 17.45 -0.54
N THR A 11 -21.44 17.93 -1.69
CA THR A 11 -20.56 19.10 -1.79
C THR A 11 -21.21 20.33 -1.21
N LEU A 12 -22.46 20.60 -1.57
CA LEU A 12 -23.22 21.75 -1.03
C LEU A 12 -23.41 21.64 0.49
N ARG A 13 -23.71 20.45 0.99
CA ARG A 13 -23.86 20.20 2.45
C ARG A 13 -22.59 20.51 3.23
N HIS A 14 -21.41 20.26 2.65
CA HIS A 14 -20.11 20.43 3.28
C HIS A 14 -19.36 21.69 2.81
N LEU A 15 -20.00 22.55 2.02
CA LEU A 15 -19.36 23.71 1.40
C LEU A 15 -18.69 24.65 2.42
N SER A 16 -19.32 24.88 3.58
CA SER A 16 -18.75 25.74 4.63
C SER A 16 -17.48 25.12 5.23
N GLN A 17 -17.47 23.81 5.41
CA GLN A 17 -16.30 23.08 5.91
C GLN A 17 -15.17 23.09 4.89
N LEU A 18 -15.48 22.89 3.61
CA LEU A 18 -14.49 22.96 2.51
C LEU A 18 -13.89 24.37 2.39
N ARG A 19 -14.72 25.43 2.54
CA ARG A 19 -14.23 26.82 2.57
C ARG A 19 -13.32 27.08 3.76
N LEU A 20 -13.68 26.57 4.93
CA LEU A 20 -12.85 26.69 6.13
C LEU A 20 -11.51 25.98 5.96
N LEU A 21 -11.51 24.74 5.47
CA LEU A 21 -10.29 23.97 5.19
C LEU A 21 -9.39 24.72 4.20
N ARG A 22 -9.97 25.28 3.14
CA ARG A 22 -9.21 26.10 2.19
C ARG A 22 -8.60 27.32 2.84
N ALA A 23 -9.37 28.08 3.63
CA ALA A 23 -8.87 29.27 4.31
C ALA A 23 -7.75 28.94 5.31
N ILE A 24 -7.84 27.78 6.00
CA ILE A 24 -6.76 27.26 6.86
C ILE A 24 -5.53 26.95 6.02
N GLY A 25 -5.68 26.25 4.90
CA GLY A 25 -4.59 25.96 3.97
C GLY A 25 -3.88 27.23 3.50
N ASP A 26 -4.63 28.16 2.92
CA ASP A 26 -4.10 29.45 2.42
C ASP A 26 -3.35 30.23 3.54
N THR A 27 -3.85 30.16 4.78
CA THR A 27 -3.18 30.79 5.94
C THR A 27 -1.89 30.09 6.32
N VAL A 28 -1.88 28.75 6.34
CA VAL A 28 -0.68 27.95 6.65
C VAL A 28 0.39 28.19 5.60
N ASP A 29 0.03 28.25 4.33
CA ASP A 29 0.94 28.51 3.21
C ASP A 29 1.56 29.89 3.33
N SER A 30 0.75 30.92 3.63
CA SER A 30 1.25 32.27 3.91
C SER A 30 2.23 32.30 5.08
N MET A 31 1.87 31.66 6.20
CA MET A 31 2.75 31.59 7.37
C MET A 31 4.07 30.85 7.10
N ASN A 32 4.05 29.79 6.32
CA ASN A 32 5.23 29.04 5.92
C ASN A 32 6.11 29.89 5.00
N HIS A 33 5.51 30.58 4.04
CA HIS A 33 6.22 31.49 3.12
C HIS A 33 6.91 32.62 3.91
N ASP A 34 6.20 33.29 4.80
CA ASP A 34 6.72 34.41 5.61
C ASP A 34 7.84 33.95 6.55
N ALA A 35 7.77 32.69 7.02
CA ALA A 35 8.79 32.11 7.89
C ALA A 35 9.95 31.46 7.11
N GLY A 36 9.93 31.49 5.77
CA GLY A 36 10.92 30.82 4.92
C GLY A 36 10.94 29.28 5.11
N ARG A 37 9.79 28.69 5.47
CA ARG A 37 9.65 27.26 5.71
C ARG A 37 9.06 26.58 4.48
N PHE A 38 9.61 25.43 4.12
CA PHE A 38 9.07 24.56 3.08
C PHE A 38 8.68 23.21 3.69
N PRO A 39 7.38 22.87 3.75
CA PRO A 39 6.92 21.58 4.25
C PRO A 39 7.36 20.43 3.34
N LEU A 40 7.97 19.39 3.91
CA LEU A 40 8.34 18.18 3.14
C LEU A 40 7.15 17.51 2.46
N SER A 41 5.93 17.67 3.01
CA SER A 41 4.70 17.16 2.40
C SER A 41 4.37 17.78 1.04
N GLU A 42 4.82 19.00 0.80
CA GLU A 42 4.58 19.73 -0.46
C GLU A 42 5.61 19.43 -1.54
N THR A 43 6.76 18.83 -1.15
CA THR A 43 7.86 18.51 -2.07
C THR A 43 7.38 17.70 -3.28
N GLN A 44 6.47 16.75 -3.05
CA GLN A 44 5.98 15.88 -4.12
C GLN A 44 5.09 16.62 -5.11
N MET A 45 4.22 17.51 -4.63
CA MET A 45 3.35 18.32 -5.49
C MET A 45 4.16 19.34 -6.28
N LEU A 46 5.15 19.98 -5.65
CA LEU A 46 6.05 20.88 -6.32
C LEU A 46 6.85 20.16 -7.42
N LEU A 47 7.38 18.99 -7.10
CA LEU A 47 8.13 18.18 -8.07
C LEU A 47 7.24 17.75 -9.23
N ASN A 48 6.00 17.34 -8.95
CA ASN A 48 5.03 16.99 -9.99
C ASN A 48 4.76 18.18 -10.92
N GLY A 49 4.48 19.36 -10.39
CA GLY A 49 4.28 20.56 -11.20
C GLY A 49 5.50 20.93 -12.06
N LEU A 50 6.71 20.68 -11.58
CA LEU A 50 7.93 20.90 -12.37
C LEU A 50 8.14 19.84 -13.45
N ILE A 51 7.59 18.65 -13.28
CA ILE A 51 7.70 17.54 -14.25
C ILE A 51 6.63 17.62 -15.32
N GLU A 52 5.39 17.98 -14.97
CA GLU A 52 4.25 18.03 -15.91
C GLU A 52 4.44 19.06 -17.02
N ASP A 53 5.16 20.16 -16.77
CA ASP A 53 5.35 21.25 -17.73
C ASP A 53 6.48 20.99 -18.76
N GLN A 54 7.22 19.87 -18.66
CA GLN A 54 8.37 19.60 -19.53
C GLN A 54 8.45 18.12 -19.95
N ASP A 55 8.67 17.88 -21.25
CA ASP A 55 8.84 16.53 -21.82
C ASP A 55 10.03 15.75 -21.24
N ALA A 56 11.06 16.45 -20.77
CA ALA A 56 12.21 15.88 -20.05
C ALA A 56 12.81 16.95 -19.11
N PRO A 57 12.37 17.02 -17.84
CA PRO A 57 12.91 17.98 -16.91
C PRO A 57 14.43 17.81 -16.76
N PHE A 58 15.17 18.91 -16.90
CA PHE A 58 16.65 18.91 -16.79
C PHE A 58 17.16 18.24 -15.51
N ILE A 59 16.32 18.18 -14.46
CA ILE A 59 16.59 17.48 -13.21
C ILE A 59 16.83 15.98 -13.45
N PHE A 60 16.01 15.36 -14.31
CA PHE A 60 16.16 13.93 -14.64
C PHE A 60 17.32 13.66 -15.58
N GLU A 61 17.63 14.57 -16.48
CA GLU A 61 18.88 14.46 -17.25
C GLU A 61 20.11 14.50 -16.33
N LYS A 62 20.08 15.40 -15.35
CA LYS A 62 21.21 15.57 -14.43
C LYS A 62 21.35 14.41 -13.44
N ILE A 63 20.24 13.86 -12.91
CA ILE A 63 20.23 12.72 -11.98
C ILE A 63 20.31 11.41 -12.76
N GLY A 64 19.54 11.26 -13.83
CA GLY A 64 19.44 10.05 -14.62
C GLY A 64 20.74 9.62 -15.29
N SER A 65 21.65 10.57 -15.60
CA SER A 65 22.97 10.26 -16.12
C SER A 65 23.87 9.53 -15.12
N HIS A 66 23.55 9.61 -13.82
CA HIS A 66 24.30 8.98 -12.72
C HIS A 66 23.61 7.72 -12.17
N LEU A 67 22.33 7.49 -12.49
CA LEU A 67 21.56 6.35 -12.02
C LEU A 67 21.37 5.37 -13.18
N ARG A 68 21.78 4.14 -12.98
CA ARG A 68 21.64 3.06 -13.96
C ARG A 68 20.50 2.12 -13.60
N ASP A 69 20.48 1.71 -12.35
CA ASP A 69 19.53 0.72 -11.84
C ASP A 69 18.73 1.32 -10.69
N ILE A 70 17.42 1.11 -10.68
CA ILE A 70 16.53 1.59 -9.64
C ILE A 70 15.88 0.39 -8.95
N MET A 71 15.95 0.38 -7.62
CA MET A 71 15.25 -0.60 -6.79
C MET A 71 14.30 0.14 -5.85
N ILE A 72 13.03 -0.24 -5.88
CA ILE A 72 11.98 0.32 -5.01
C ILE A 72 11.42 -0.80 -4.17
N ASP A 73 11.49 -0.67 -2.85
CA ASP A 73 10.89 -1.58 -1.89
C ASP A 73 9.62 -0.97 -1.28
N GLU A 74 8.78 -1.81 -0.67
CA GLU A 74 7.51 -1.42 -0.06
C GLU A 74 6.59 -0.63 -1.02
N PHE A 75 6.59 -1.02 -2.29
CA PHE A 75 5.92 -0.27 -3.35
C PHE A 75 4.40 -0.15 -3.16
N GLN A 76 3.76 -1.06 -2.40
CA GLN A 76 2.33 -1.01 -2.09
C GLN A 76 1.90 0.25 -1.32
N ASP A 77 2.86 0.93 -0.69
CA ASP A 77 2.62 2.16 0.05
C ASP A 77 2.89 3.44 -0.76
N THR A 78 3.29 3.27 -2.03
CA THR A 78 3.54 4.38 -2.95
C THR A 78 2.22 5.03 -3.37
N SER A 79 2.17 6.37 -3.32
CA SER A 79 1.03 7.13 -3.84
C SER A 79 1.11 7.31 -5.37
N THR A 80 -0.02 7.59 -6.00
CA THR A 80 -0.07 7.87 -7.44
C THR A 80 0.85 9.05 -7.81
N VAL A 81 0.88 10.12 -7.01
CA VAL A 81 1.74 11.28 -7.24
C VAL A 81 3.22 10.91 -7.13
N GLN A 82 3.60 10.11 -6.13
CA GLN A 82 4.97 9.60 -6.02
C GLN A 82 5.34 8.77 -7.25
N TRP A 83 4.46 7.86 -7.66
CA TRP A 83 4.68 7.05 -8.84
C TRP A 83 4.83 7.89 -10.10
N ASP A 84 3.97 8.88 -10.30
CA ASP A 84 4.03 9.77 -11.45
C ASP A 84 5.37 10.53 -11.55
N ASN A 85 5.91 10.91 -10.42
CA ASN A 85 7.25 11.51 -10.35
C ASN A 85 8.36 10.49 -10.64
N PHE A 86 8.26 9.28 -10.09
CA PHE A 86 9.29 8.25 -10.24
C PHE A 86 9.32 7.60 -11.63
N LYS A 87 8.16 7.43 -12.27
CA LYS A 87 8.08 6.73 -13.55
C LYS A 87 8.92 7.39 -14.65
N VAL A 88 9.05 8.72 -14.64
CA VAL A 88 9.87 9.45 -15.62
C VAL A 88 11.35 9.13 -15.40
N LEU A 89 11.82 9.16 -14.15
CA LEU A 89 13.20 8.79 -13.81
C LEU A 89 13.49 7.34 -14.15
N LEU A 90 12.56 6.43 -13.81
CA LEU A 90 12.67 5.00 -14.10
C LEU A 90 12.76 4.74 -15.60
N SER A 91 11.91 5.39 -16.41
CA SER A 91 11.96 5.32 -17.88
C SER A 91 13.31 5.75 -18.43
N ASN A 92 13.83 6.87 -17.93
CA ASN A 92 15.12 7.39 -18.34
C ASN A 92 16.28 6.42 -17.98
N CYS A 93 16.25 5.81 -16.79
CA CYS A 93 17.23 4.80 -16.42
C CYS A 93 17.12 3.54 -17.30
N LEU A 94 15.92 3.05 -17.57
CA LEU A 94 15.67 1.86 -18.39
C LEU A 94 16.04 2.05 -19.86
N SER A 95 16.10 3.29 -20.37
CA SER A 95 16.57 3.57 -21.72
C SER A 95 18.08 3.32 -21.92
N GLN A 96 18.84 3.21 -20.84
CA GLN A 96 20.27 2.93 -20.88
C GLN A 96 20.54 1.46 -21.14
N ALA A 97 21.50 1.15 -22.00
CA ALA A 97 21.83 -0.23 -22.34
C ALA A 97 22.30 -1.03 -21.11
N GLY A 98 21.64 -2.17 -20.88
CA GLY A 98 21.94 -3.09 -19.77
C GLY A 98 21.45 -2.60 -18.39
N SER A 99 20.63 -1.56 -18.32
CA SER A 99 19.93 -1.16 -17.10
C SER A 99 18.89 -2.20 -16.69
N ARG A 100 18.73 -2.37 -15.37
CA ARG A 100 17.70 -3.22 -14.77
C ARG A 100 17.08 -2.49 -13.60
N SER A 101 15.79 -2.72 -13.38
CA SER A 101 15.09 -2.14 -12.25
C SER A 101 14.26 -3.20 -11.55
N LEU A 102 14.09 -3.04 -10.24
CA LEU A 102 13.37 -3.96 -9.39
C LEU A 102 12.34 -3.20 -8.56
N ILE A 103 11.10 -3.65 -8.61
CA ILE A 103 10.02 -3.17 -7.76
C ILE A 103 9.61 -4.34 -6.87
N VAL A 104 9.64 -4.12 -5.55
CA VAL A 104 9.26 -5.12 -4.55
C VAL A 104 8.13 -4.58 -3.70
N GLY A 105 7.17 -5.43 -3.36
CA GLY A 105 6.07 -5.08 -2.49
C GLY A 105 5.06 -6.21 -2.35
N ASP A 106 4.14 -6.05 -1.42
CA ASP A 106 3.05 -6.98 -1.17
C ASP A 106 1.74 -6.22 -1.00
N VAL A 107 0.82 -6.39 -1.93
CA VAL A 107 -0.52 -5.77 -1.92
C VAL A 107 -1.21 -5.92 -0.56
N LYS A 108 -1.05 -7.10 0.07
CA LYS A 108 -1.68 -7.46 1.34
C LYS A 108 -1.13 -6.69 2.55
N GLN A 109 0.05 -6.07 2.41
CA GLN A 109 0.70 -5.26 3.45
C GLN A 109 0.43 -3.75 3.31
N SER A 110 -0.38 -3.33 2.36
CA SER A 110 -0.73 -1.91 2.19
C SER A 110 -1.59 -1.41 3.34
N ILE A 111 -1.04 -0.55 4.19
CA ILE A 111 -1.69 0.03 5.38
C ILE A 111 -1.69 1.56 5.38
N TYR A 112 -1.07 2.21 4.39
CA TYR A 112 -0.89 3.66 4.34
C TYR A 112 -1.86 4.37 3.37
N ARG A 113 -3.09 3.86 3.21
CA ARG A 113 -4.12 4.52 2.40
C ARG A 113 -4.41 5.97 2.88
N TRP A 114 -4.30 6.22 4.16
CA TRP A 114 -4.47 7.55 4.75
C TRP A 114 -3.35 8.54 4.38
N ARG A 115 -2.22 8.03 3.85
CA ARG A 115 -1.14 8.81 3.23
C ARG A 115 -1.19 8.78 1.70
N ASN A 116 -2.33 8.46 1.12
CA ASN A 116 -2.54 8.30 -0.32
C ASN A 116 -1.79 7.13 -0.97
N GLY A 117 -1.31 6.14 -0.19
CA GLY A 117 -0.78 4.90 -0.74
C GLY A 117 -1.84 4.21 -1.60
N ASP A 118 -1.47 3.81 -2.81
CA ASP A 118 -2.35 3.16 -3.78
C ASP A 118 -1.84 1.74 -4.10
N TRP A 119 -2.30 0.76 -3.34
CA TRP A 119 -1.97 -0.65 -3.55
C TRP A 119 -2.34 -1.17 -4.94
N LYS A 120 -3.25 -0.48 -5.64
CA LYS A 120 -3.62 -0.83 -7.00
C LYS A 120 -2.46 -0.67 -7.98
N LEU A 121 -1.50 0.19 -7.68
CA LEU A 121 -0.30 0.36 -8.51
C LEU A 121 0.49 -0.95 -8.60
N ILE A 122 0.84 -1.56 -7.46
CA ILE A 122 1.60 -2.82 -7.49
C ILE A 122 0.75 -3.99 -8.00
N ASN A 123 -0.54 -4.04 -7.66
CA ASN A 123 -1.44 -5.09 -8.16
C ASN A 123 -1.52 -5.09 -9.69
N ARG A 124 -1.41 -3.93 -10.30
CA ARG A 124 -1.35 -3.78 -11.75
C ARG A 124 -0.06 -4.36 -12.34
N PHE A 125 1.09 -4.15 -11.70
CA PHE A 125 2.35 -4.76 -12.12
C PHE A 125 2.34 -6.28 -11.97
N ALA A 126 1.78 -6.79 -10.88
CA ALA A 126 1.65 -8.22 -10.63
C ALA A 126 0.81 -8.96 -11.70
N ASN A 127 -0.13 -8.25 -12.31
CA ASN A 127 -0.98 -8.76 -13.39
C ASN A 127 -0.56 -8.25 -14.78
N ALA A 128 0.70 -7.89 -14.95
CA ALA A 128 1.23 -7.26 -16.18
C ALA A 128 1.20 -8.17 -17.42
N ASP A 129 1.06 -9.48 -17.25
CA ASP A 129 0.86 -10.42 -18.35
C ASP A 129 -0.51 -10.28 -19.04
N THR A 130 -1.38 -9.41 -18.54
CA THR A 130 -2.65 -9.09 -19.20
C THR A 130 -2.48 -7.97 -20.21
N PRO A 131 -3.20 -8.00 -21.36
CA PRO A 131 -3.11 -6.96 -22.41
C PRO A 131 -3.37 -5.52 -21.92
N ASN A 132 -4.01 -5.36 -20.76
CA ASN A 132 -4.29 -4.06 -20.14
C ASN A 132 -3.14 -3.52 -19.28
N ALA A 133 -2.13 -4.31 -18.98
CA ALA A 133 -0.98 -3.87 -18.20
C ALA A 133 -0.18 -2.76 -18.92
N ALA A 134 -0.10 -2.82 -20.23
CA ALA A 134 0.51 -1.76 -21.05
C ALA A 134 -0.22 -0.39 -20.91
N GLN A 135 -1.52 -0.39 -20.56
CA GLN A 135 -2.27 0.85 -20.29
C GLN A 135 -1.93 1.46 -18.92
N ILE A 136 -1.44 0.66 -18.01
CA ILE A 136 -1.22 1.02 -16.62
C ILE A 136 0.16 1.66 -16.43
N VAL A 137 1.12 1.17 -17.17
CA VAL A 137 2.46 1.74 -17.21
C VAL A 137 2.48 3.03 -18.09
N GLY A 138 1.34 3.34 -18.71
CA GLY A 138 1.10 4.53 -19.50
C GLY A 138 1.66 4.40 -20.93
N ARG A 139 0.79 4.25 -21.91
CA ARG A 139 1.14 4.29 -23.34
C ARG A 139 1.97 5.51 -23.73
N ASN A 140 1.94 6.55 -22.92
CA ASN A 140 2.62 7.82 -23.20
C ASN A 140 4.02 7.92 -22.56
N ASN A 141 4.48 6.93 -21.78
CA ASN A 141 5.70 7.05 -20.98
C ASN A 141 6.80 6.03 -21.31
N GLY A 142 6.80 5.42 -22.49
CA GLY A 142 7.92 4.59 -22.96
C GLY A 142 8.09 3.21 -22.32
N PHE A 143 7.27 2.82 -21.35
CA PHE A 143 7.36 1.50 -20.71
C PHE A 143 6.75 0.36 -21.54
N ALA A 144 5.99 0.66 -22.58
CA ALA A 144 5.39 -0.36 -23.45
C ALA A 144 6.42 -1.27 -24.13
N ASP A 145 7.66 -0.81 -24.24
CA ASP A 145 8.76 -1.54 -24.89
C ASP A 145 9.59 -2.38 -23.91
N TYR A 146 9.32 -2.31 -22.58
CA TYR A 146 10.06 -3.04 -21.58
C TYR A 146 9.31 -4.31 -21.16
N GLN A 147 10.03 -5.42 -21.08
CA GLN A 147 9.50 -6.66 -20.55
C GLN A 147 9.46 -6.58 -19.02
N VAL A 148 8.26 -6.64 -18.47
CA VAL A 148 8.06 -6.79 -17.03
C VAL A 148 8.01 -8.28 -16.72
N GLN A 149 8.92 -8.75 -15.86
CA GLN A 149 8.90 -10.09 -15.33
C GLN A 149 8.41 -10.07 -13.90
N THR A 150 7.30 -10.72 -13.63
CA THR A 150 6.76 -10.87 -12.27
C THR A 150 7.29 -12.15 -11.63
N LEU A 151 7.86 -12.01 -10.43
CA LEU A 151 8.35 -13.12 -9.62
C LEU A 151 7.66 -13.09 -8.26
N THR A 152 7.10 -14.22 -7.84
CA THR A 152 6.48 -14.37 -6.53
C THR A 152 7.47 -14.94 -5.52
N LEU A 153 7.62 -14.26 -4.37
CA LEU A 153 8.41 -14.74 -3.24
C LEU A 153 7.50 -15.57 -2.33
N ASP A 154 7.44 -16.88 -2.58
CA ASP A 154 6.54 -17.82 -1.91
C ASP A 154 7.12 -18.47 -0.65
N ARG A 155 8.40 -18.19 -0.31
CA ARG A 155 9.09 -18.81 0.83
C ARG A 155 9.14 -17.90 2.03
N ASN A 156 8.63 -18.37 3.16
CA ASN A 156 8.69 -17.67 4.43
C ASN A 156 9.84 -18.20 5.30
N PHE A 157 10.85 -17.33 5.51
CA PHE A 157 12.02 -17.59 6.36
C PHE A 157 11.85 -17.06 7.78
N ARG A 158 10.89 -16.14 8.00
CA ARG A 158 10.70 -15.40 9.25
C ARG A 158 9.95 -16.22 10.28
N SER A 159 8.80 -16.75 9.90
CA SER A 159 7.82 -17.30 10.83
C SER A 159 7.97 -18.81 11.01
N GLU A 160 7.57 -19.30 12.17
CA GLU A 160 7.45 -20.72 12.43
C GLU A 160 6.33 -21.37 11.60
N LYS A 161 6.47 -22.65 11.31
CA LYS A 161 5.57 -23.35 10.38
C LYS A 161 4.09 -23.25 10.77
N ARG A 162 3.75 -23.40 12.04
CA ARG A 162 2.35 -23.29 12.51
C ARG A 162 1.74 -21.91 12.23
N ILE A 163 2.54 -20.86 12.33
CA ILE A 163 2.07 -19.49 12.04
C ILE A 163 1.80 -19.34 10.53
N VAL A 164 2.70 -19.87 9.69
CA VAL A 164 2.52 -19.85 8.24
C VAL A 164 1.29 -20.64 7.82
N ASP A 165 1.14 -21.86 8.34
CA ASP A 165 0.00 -22.73 8.01
C ASP A 165 -1.33 -22.09 8.44
N PHE A 166 -1.36 -21.48 9.64
CA PHE A 166 -2.54 -20.74 10.12
C PHE A 166 -2.85 -19.54 9.20
N ASN A 167 -1.87 -18.72 8.88
CA ASN A 167 -2.07 -17.55 8.03
C ASN A 167 -2.56 -17.95 6.64
N ASN A 168 -2.00 -18.99 6.04
CA ASN A 168 -2.45 -19.49 4.75
C ASN A 168 -3.94 -19.89 4.79
N ALA A 169 -4.33 -20.69 5.79
CA ALA A 169 -5.72 -21.13 5.92
C ALA A 169 -6.67 -19.96 6.23
N PHE A 170 -6.28 -19.10 7.17
CA PHE A 170 -7.11 -17.97 7.62
C PHE A 170 -7.33 -16.95 6.50
N PHE A 171 -6.28 -16.47 5.86
CA PHE A 171 -6.40 -15.41 4.86
C PHE A 171 -7.04 -15.90 3.54
N ALA A 172 -6.84 -17.16 3.17
CA ALA A 172 -7.53 -17.75 2.04
C ALA A 172 -9.05 -17.78 2.23
N GLU A 173 -9.51 -18.12 3.45
CA GLU A 173 -10.94 -18.14 3.76
C GLU A 173 -11.48 -16.72 4.01
N ALA A 174 -10.76 -15.89 4.74
CA ALA A 174 -11.15 -14.50 5.02
C ALA A 174 -11.38 -13.71 3.73
N ALA A 175 -10.51 -13.84 2.73
CA ALA A 175 -10.68 -13.18 1.42
C ALA A 175 -11.96 -13.62 0.71
N LYS A 176 -12.32 -14.90 0.77
CA LYS A 176 -13.57 -15.42 0.20
C LYS A 176 -14.80 -14.90 0.92
N GLN A 177 -14.77 -14.87 2.26
CA GLN A 177 -15.90 -14.38 3.05
C GLN A 177 -16.10 -12.89 2.86
N GLU A 178 -15.00 -12.12 2.86
CA GLU A 178 -15.06 -10.68 2.67
C GLU A 178 -15.52 -10.32 1.26
N SER A 179 -15.10 -11.05 0.23
CA SER A 179 -15.58 -10.84 -1.15
C SER A 179 -17.08 -11.03 -1.28
N LYS A 180 -17.65 -12.05 -0.61
CA LYS A 180 -19.10 -12.26 -0.57
C LYS A 180 -19.83 -11.13 0.16
N ARG A 181 -19.27 -10.67 1.29
CA ARG A 181 -19.83 -9.56 2.06
C ARG A 181 -19.86 -8.29 1.23
N LEU A 182 -18.75 -7.93 0.59
CA LEU A 182 -18.64 -6.75 -0.24
C LEU A 182 -19.58 -6.77 -1.45
N ALA A 183 -19.75 -7.94 -2.07
CA ALA A 183 -20.73 -8.12 -3.14
C ALA A 183 -22.17 -7.89 -2.66
N ASN A 184 -22.53 -8.39 -1.47
CA ASN A 184 -23.83 -8.15 -0.85
C ASN A 184 -24.02 -6.68 -0.44
N ASP A 185 -22.97 -5.99 -0.05
CA ASP A 185 -22.97 -4.56 0.29
C ASP A 185 -23.03 -3.64 -0.96
N GLY A 186 -23.11 -4.23 -2.15
CA GLY A 186 -23.32 -3.52 -3.42
C GLY A 186 -22.06 -2.99 -4.08
N LEU A 187 -20.88 -3.49 -3.72
CA LEU A 187 -19.65 -3.19 -4.46
C LEU A 187 -19.69 -3.81 -5.86
N THR A 188 -18.97 -3.17 -6.78
CA THR A 188 -18.90 -3.65 -8.17
C THR A 188 -18.17 -4.99 -8.27
N SER A 189 -18.50 -5.78 -9.30
CA SER A 189 -17.79 -7.04 -9.58
C SER A 189 -16.29 -6.81 -9.83
N GLU A 190 -15.92 -5.63 -10.34
CA GLU A 190 -14.52 -5.24 -10.53
C GLU A 190 -13.79 -5.06 -9.21
N ASP A 191 -14.37 -4.34 -8.25
CA ASP A 191 -13.76 -4.13 -6.93
C ASP A 191 -13.59 -5.43 -6.16
N VAL A 192 -14.60 -6.31 -6.21
CA VAL A 192 -14.56 -7.66 -5.62
C VAL A 192 -13.48 -8.51 -6.31
N GLY A 193 -13.37 -8.43 -7.63
CA GLY A 193 -12.35 -9.12 -8.41
C GLY A 193 -10.93 -8.67 -8.06
N GLN A 194 -10.73 -7.38 -7.83
CA GLN A 194 -9.43 -6.84 -7.38
C GLN A 194 -9.02 -7.39 -6.01
N LEU A 195 -9.95 -7.51 -5.05
CA LEU A 195 -9.67 -8.13 -3.76
C LEU A 195 -9.24 -9.59 -3.91
N LEU A 196 -9.99 -10.38 -4.68
CA LEU A 196 -9.66 -11.79 -4.91
C LEU A 196 -8.31 -11.95 -5.64
N SER A 197 -8.03 -11.09 -6.61
CA SER A 197 -6.72 -11.05 -7.29
C SER A 197 -5.58 -10.75 -6.32
N ALA A 198 -5.76 -9.79 -5.40
CA ALA A 198 -4.75 -9.43 -4.41
C ALA A 198 -4.40 -10.59 -3.44
N TYR A 199 -5.33 -11.53 -3.25
CA TYR A 199 -5.15 -12.70 -2.36
C TYR A 199 -4.99 -14.02 -3.13
N SER A 200 -4.84 -13.99 -4.45
CA SER A 200 -4.71 -15.22 -5.26
C SER A 200 -3.44 -16.01 -4.95
N ASP A 201 -2.37 -15.34 -4.52
CA ASP A 201 -1.06 -15.90 -4.18
C ASP A 201 -0.76 -15.83 -2.67
N VAL A 202 -1.78 -15.92 -1.83
CA VAL A 202 -1.63 -15.78 -0.37
C VAL A 202 -0.83 -16.91 0.26
N GLU A 203 -0.75 -18.07 -0.37
CA GLU A 203 -0.09 -19.25 0.17
C GLU A 203 1.43 -19.08 0.20
N GLN A 204 2.00 -19.20 1.40
CA GLN A 204 3.44 -19.16 1.64
C GLN A 204 3.96 -20.56 2.04
N LYS A 205 5.17 -20.87 1.62
CA LYS A 205 5.88 -22.10 1.98
C LYS A 205 6.84 -21.83 3.14
N SER A 206 6.59 -22.45 4.29
CA SER A 206 7.54 -22.36 5.41
C SER A 206 8.85 -23.04 5.05
N VAL A 207 9.96 -22.35 5.29
CA VAL A 207 11.30 -22.95 5.21
C VAL A 207 11.64 -23.70 6.50
N LYS A 208 11.09 -23.26 7.64
CA LYS A 208 11.26 -23.92 8.93
C LYS A 208 10.41 -25.20 8.94
N LYS A 209 11.05 -26.32 9.28
CA LYS A 209 10.40 -27.64 9.30
C LYS A 209 9.74 -27.97 10.63
N ASP A 210 10.21 -27.37 11.70
CA ASP A 210 9.73 -27.64 13.04
C ASP A 210 8.32 -27.03 13.23
N THR A 211 7.51 -27.77 13.99
CA THR A 211 6.14 -27.35 14.31
C THR A 211 6.06 -26.39 15.50
N ASN A 212 7.14 -25.65 15.76
CA ASN A 212 7.18 -24.61 16.76
C ASN A 212 6.23 -23.45 16.39
N GLY A 213 5.98 -22.59 17.36
CA GLY A 213 5.00 -21.53 17.25
C GLY A 213 3.62 -21.96 17.70
N SER A 214 2.82 -21.00 18.11
CA SER A 214 1.43 -21.20 18.54
C SER A 214 0.54 -20.09 18.04
N VAL A 215 -0.72 -20.42 17.85
CA VAL A 215 -1.79 -19.45 17.56
C VAL A 215 -2.89 -19.71 18.58
N ARG A 216 -3.32 -18.68 19.28
CA ARG A 216 -4.44 -18.71 20.23
C ARG A 216 -5.49 -17.72 19.79
N ILE A 217 -6.73 -18.15 19.68
CA ILE A 217 -7.87 -17.33 19.32
C ILE A 217 -8.85 -17.38 20.48
N GLU A 218 -9.26 -16.24 20.98
CA GLU A 218 -10.26 -16.11 22.03
C GLU A 218 -11.46 -15.31 21.53
N LEU A 219 -12.65 -15.86 21.73
CA LEU A 219 -13.91 -15.17 21.47
C LEU A 219 -14.40 -14.58 22.80
N LEU A 220 -14.50 -13.26 22.83
CA LEU A 220 -14.87 -12.53 24.02
C LEU A 220 -16.35 -12.16 24.00
N PRO A 221 -17.02 -12.10 25.18
CA PRO A 221 -18.38 -11.60 25.29
C PRO A 221 -18.51 -10.15 24.79
N ALA A 222 -19.65 -9.82 24.19
CA ALA A 222 -19.91 -8.45 23.75
C ALA A 222 -20.08 -7.47 24.92
N GLU A 223 -20.64 -7.95 26.04
CA GLU A 223 -20.80 -7.16 27.27
C GLU A 223 -19.44 -7.01 27.94
N ASN A 224 -19.13 -5.77 28.38
CA ASN A 224 -17.84 -5.43 29.02
C ASN A 224 -16.59 -5.82 28.18
N TYR A 225 -16.74 -5.88 26.86
CA TYR A 225 -15.69 -6.31 25.90
C TYR A 225 -14.33 -5.67 26.21
N ARG A 226 -14.30 -4.37 26.50
CA ARG A 226 -13.05 -3.63 26.74
C ARG A 226 -12.28 -4.16 27.94
N SER A 227 -12.96 -4.53 29.04
CA SER A 227 -12.31 -5.09 30.22
C SER A 227 -11.72 -6.47 29.89
N TYR A 228 -12.51 -7.33 29.25
CA TYR A 228 -12.02 -8.66 28.85
C TYR A 228 -10.81 -8.61 27.92
N VAL A 229 -10.79 -7.64 26.96
CA VAL A 229 -9.63 -7.46 26.07
C VAL A 229 -8.39 -7.06 26.86
N LEU A 230 -8.51 -6.10 27.79
CA LEU A 230 -7.36 -5.64 28.58
C LEU A 230 -6.82 -6.74 29.49
N ASP A 231 -7.72 -7.45 30.17
CA ASP A 231 -7.34 -8.57 31.04
C ASP A 231 -6.71 -9.72 30.24
N GLY A 232 -7.27 -10.02 29.06
CA GLY A 232 -6.74 -11.04 28.15
C GLY A 232 -5.34 -10.69 27.64
N ILE A 233 -5.11 -9.44 27.24
CA ILE A 233 -3.79 -8.97 26.81
C ILE A 233 -2.79 -9.06 27.97
N LEU A 234 -3.17 -8.57 29.17
CA LEU A 234 -2.31 -8.59 30.34
C LEU A 234 -1.89 -10.03 30.68
N ASN A 235 -2.86 -10.93 30.76
CA ASN A 235 -2.61 -12.34 31.09
C ASN A 235 -1.72 -13.00 30.03
N ALA A 236 -1.98 -12.77 28.74
CA ALA A 236 -1.16 -13.32 27.66
C ALA A 236 0.29 -12.83 27.72
N VAL A 237 0.51 -11.55 28.01
CA VAL A 237 1.86 -10.97 28.16
C VAL A 237 2.57 -11.57 29.38
N LEU A 238 1.88 -11.70 30.52
CA LEU A 238 2.45 -12.30 31.73
C LEU A 238 2.83 -13.78 31.50
N GLU A 239 1.94 -14.56 30.88
CA GLU A 239 2.24 -15.95 30.51
C GLU A 239 3.50 -16.08 29.64
N MET A 240 3.67 -15.16 28.64
CA MET A 240 4.86 -15.17 27.80
C MET A 240 6.14 -14.84 28.58
N ILE A 241 6.08 -13.86 29.49
CA ILE A 241 7.22 -13.45 30.32
C ILE A 241 7.59 -14.58 31.31
N GLU A 242 6.61 -15.18 31.94
CA GLU A 242 6.81 -16.33 32.83
C GLU A 242 7.39 -17.55 32.08
N GLY A 243 7.01 -17.69 30.80
CA GLY A 243 7.59 -18.67 29.88
C GLY A 243 9.01 -18.34 29.38
N GLY A 244 9.58 -17.22 29.82
CA GLY A 244 10.94 -16.80 29.49
C GLY A 244 11.07 -15.90 28.24
N ALA A 245 9.98 -15.37 27.72
CA ALA A 245 10.04 -14.40 26.62
C ALA A 245 10.60 -13.06 27.11
N ASP A 246 11.50 -12.47 26.32
CA ASP A 246 11.98 -11.10 26.56
C ASP A 246 10.84 -10.11 26.23
N PRO A 247 10.41 -9.25 27.17
CA PRO A 247 9.39 -8.23 26.92
C PRO A 247 9.66 -7.34 25.70
N ALA A 248 10.94 -7.10 25.38
CA ALA A 248 11.34 -6.31 24.21
C ALA A 248 10.97 -6.98 22.88
N THR A 249 10.64 -8.28 22.87
CA THR A 249 10.23 -9.04 21.69
C THR A 249 8.72 -9.20 21.56
N ILE A 250 7.95 -8.70 22.54
CA ILE A 250 6.49 -8.79 22.54
C ILE A 250 5.90 -7.53 21.92
N ALA A 251 5.05 -7.69 20.91
CA ALA A 251 4.32 -6.60 20.29
C ALA A 251 2.80 -6.78 20.45
N ILE A 252 2.10 -5.71 20.80
CA ILE A 252 0.64 -5.66 20.90
C ILE A 252 0.13 -4.81 19.73
N LEU A 253 -0.65 -5.42 18.84
CA LEU A 253 -1.28 -4.74 17.72
C LEU A 253 -2.73 -4.44 18.08
N VAL A 254 -3.12 -3.18 17.91
CA VAL A 254 -4.49 -2.71 18.17
C VAL A 254 -5.03 -1.93 16.96
N ARG A 255 -6.35 -1.89 16.83
CA ARG A 255 -7.04 -1.15 15.80
C ARG A 255 -7.93 -0.07 16.43
#